data_f84d379040432f112f247974dbd96858
#
_entry.id   f84d379040432f112f247974dbd96858
#
_cell.length_a   1.000
_cell.length_b   1.000
_cell.length_c   1.000
_cell.angle_alpha   90.00
_cell.angle_beta   90.00
_cell.angle_gamma   90.00
#
_symmetry.space_group_name_H-M   'P 1'
#
loop_
_entity.id
_entity.type
_entity.pdbx_description
1 polymer ?
#
loop_
_entity_poly.entity_id
_entity_poly.type
_entity_poly.pdbx_seq_one_letter_code
_entity_poly.pdbx_strand_id
1 'polypeptide(L)'
;MDTQEEALNQAHTPAPAPTTGPAPTPVLAPALASAATAESRAAYFMREALKEAHAAALAGEVPIGAVVVYGEDIIARAHNRRETDADPAAHAEFLAIEEAAHKLGRWRLTGCQVFVTLEPCLMCAGLMLNARVDACSFGAWDPKAGALGSVYDLSCDPRLNHAFDVIPGILADECGDELTCFFRARRQRARE
;
A
#
# COMPACT_ATOMS: atom_id res chain seq x y z
N MET A 1 2.30 48.99 -13.78
CA MET A 1 2.28 48.36 -12.45
C MET A 1 0.87 48.54 -11.98
N ASP A 2 0.19 47.50 -11.54
CA ASP A 2 -1.23 47.39 -11.14
C ASP A 2 -2.19 46.79 -12.17
N THR A 3 -1.96 45.55 -12.56
CA THR A 3 -3.01 44.74 -13.21
C THR A 3 -2.95 43.26 -12.85
N GLN A 4 -2.10 42.82 -11.90
CA GLN A 4 -2.02 41.41 -11.46
C GLN A 4 -2.53 41.14 -10.04
N GLU A 5 -2.78 42.17 -9.24
CA GLU A 5 -3.28 41.98 -7.85
C GLU A 5 -4.81 41.92 -7.73
N GLU A 6 -5.55 42.42 -8.72
CA GLU A 6 -7.04 42.36 -8.67
C GLU A 6 -7.66 41.01 -9.05
N ALA A 7 -6.90 40.09 -9.62
CA ALA A 7 -7.41 38.76 -10.03
C ALA A 7 -7.46 37.71 -8.91
N LEU A 8 -6.86 37.98 -7.76
CA LEU A 8 -6.79 37.00 -6.63
C LEU A 8 -7.89 37.15 -5.57
N ASN A 9 -8.73 38.17 -5.70
CA ASN A 9 -9.76 38.47 -4.69
C ASN A 9 -11.20 38.25 -5.18
N GLN A 10 -11.43 37.36 -6.16
CA GLN A 10 -12.78 36.93 -6.51
C GLN A 10 -13.22 35.79 -5.58
N ALA A 11 -14.09 36.15 -4.70
CA ALA A 11 -14.85 35.38 -3.72
C ALA A 11 -15.00 33.89 -4.06
N HIS A 12 -14.42 33.07 -3.21
CA HIS A 12 -14.76 31.65 -3.09
C HIS A 12 -16.15 31.56 -2.42
N THR A 13 -17.20 31.50 -3.22
CA THR A 13 -18.54 31.18 -2.73
C THR A 13 -18.55 29.68 -2.37
N PRO A 14 -18.78 29.29 -1.11
CA PRO A 14 -18.86 27.89 -0.75
C PRO A 14 -20.05 27.24 -1.47
N ALA A 15 -19.79 26.10 -2.11
CA ALA A 15 -20.84 25.26 -2.69
C ALA A 15 -21.85 24.85 -1.60
N PRO A 16 -23.15 24.74 -1.93
CA PRO A 16 -24.16 24.28 -0.98
C PRO A 16 -23.85 22.85 -0.51
N ALA A 17 -24.03 22.60 0.79
CA ALA A 17 -23.83 21.29 1.40
C ALA A 17 -24.71 20.23 0.70
N PRO A 18 -24.18 19.01 0.49
CA PRO A 18 -24.96 17.93 -0.10
C PRO A 18 -26.13 17.58 0.84
N THR A 19 -27.33 17.52 0.27
CA THR A 19 -28.51 17.05 0.95
C THR A 19 -28.36 15.59 1.35
N THR A 20 -28.48 15.31 2.64
CA THR A 20 -28.44 13.97 3.21
C THR A 20 -29.63 13.16 2.72
N GLY A 21 -29.43 12.31 1.74
CA GLY A 21 -30.34 11.19 1.44
C GLY A 21 -30.20 10.09 2.53
N PRO A 22 -31.23 9.26 2.73
CA PRO A 22 -31.16 8.20 3.73
C PRO A 22 -29.99 7.25 3.45
N ALA A 23 -29.25 6.93 4.52
CA ALA A 23 -28.15 6.00 4.48
C ALA A 23 -28.62 4.63 3.93
N PRO A 24 -27.86 3.97 3.05
CA PRO A 24 -28.19 2.62 2.61
C PRO A 24 -28.15 1.65 3.78
N THR A 25 -29.22 0.89 3.94
CA THR A 25 -29.33 -0.18 4.94
C THR A 25 -28.23 -1.20 4.70
N PRO A 26 -27.46 -1.61 5.73
CA PRO A 26 -26.43 -2.64 5.54
C PRO A 26 -27.12 -3.96 5.19
N VAL A 27 -26.86 -4.45 3.99
CA VAL A 27 -27.23 -5.81 3.57
C VAL A 27 -26.29 -6.76 4.28
N LEU A 28 -26.78 -7.45 5.30
CA LEU A 28 -26.07 -8.50 6.02
C LEU A 28 -25.86 -9.70 5.07
N ALA A 29 -24.70 -9.80 4.46
CA ALA A 29 -24.29 -10.95 3.66
C ALA A 29 -23.78 -12.09 4.57
N PRO A 30 -23.81 -13.35 4.16
CA PRO A 30 -23.56 -14.53 5.02
C PRO A 30 -22.10 -14.59 5.48
N ALA A 31 -21.87 -14.18 6.72
CA ALA A 31 -20.53 -13.88 7.25
C ALA A 31 -19.73 -15.09 7.77
N LEU A 32 -20.24 -16.32 7.75
CA LEU A 32 -19.59 -17.45 8.45
C LEU A 32 -18.88 -18.47 7.55
N ALA A 33 -19.18 -18.54 6.26
CA ALA A 33 -18.43 -19.39 5.31
C ALA A 33 -17.20 -18.66 4.72
N SER A 34 -17.13 -17.34 4.90
CA SER A 34 -16.16 -16.45 4.26
C SER A 34 -14.85 -16.24 5.06
N ALA A 35 -14.83 -16.45 6.38
CA ALA A 35 -13.65 -16.10 7.18
C ALA A 35 -12.46 -17.06 6.90
N ALA A 36 -12.66 -18.37 6.88
CA ALA A 36 -11.56 -19.31 6.62
C ALA A 36 -11.04 -19.23 5.17
N THR A 37 -11.94 -18.98 4.21
CA THR A 37 -11.54 -18.77 2.80
C THR A 37 -10.90 -17.40 2.56
N ALA A 38 -11.33 -16.35 3.27
CA ALA A 38 -10.74 -15.03 3.19
C ALA A 38 -9.32 -15.00 3.81
N GLU A 39 -9.11 -15.67 4.95
CA GLU A 39 -7.80 -15.84 5.56
C GLU A 39 -6.86 -16.64 4.65
N SER A 40 -7.32 -17.75 4.09
CA SER A 40 -6.59 -18.54 3.09
C SER A 40 -6.22 -17.71 1.85
N ARG A 41 -7.13 -16.86 1.35
CA ARG A 41 -6.89 -15.96 0.21
C ARG A 41 -5.83 -14.91 0.52
N ALA A 42 -5.95 -14.24 1.65
CA ALA A 42 -4.97 -13.22 2.05
C ALA A 42 -3.57 -13.83 2.25
N ALA A 43 -3.48 -15.00 2.88
CA ALA A 43 -2.23 -15.72 3.03
C ALA A 43 -1.61 -16.14 1.69
N TYR A 44 -2.42 -16.54 0.70
CA TYR A 44 -1.93 -16.84 -0.64
C TYR A 44 -1.26 -15.61 -1.28
N PHE A 45 -1.93 -14.47 -1.32
CA PHE A 45 -1.36 -13.27 -1.92
C PHE A 45 -0.15 -12.72 -1.15
N MET A 46 -0.13 -12.86 0.18
CA MET A 46 1.04 -12.49 0.97
C MET A 46 2.24 -13.41 0.67
N ARG A 47 2.03 -14.71 0.44
CA ARG A 47 3.12 -15.60 -0.01
C ARG A 47 3.65 -15.21 -1.38
N GLU A 48 2.78 -14.72 -2.27
CA GLU A 48 3.23 -14.21 -3.56
C GLU A 48 4.07 -12.93 -3.40
N ALA A 49 3.72 -12.05 -2.45
CA ALA A 49 4.55 -10.89 -2.09
C ALA A 49 5.89 -11.33 -1.42
N LEU A 50 5.87 -12.37 -0.60
CA LEU A 50 7.10 -12.94 -0.01
C LEU A 50 8.07 -13.50 -1.06
N LYS A 51 7.57 -14.07 -2.17
CA LYS A 51 8.45 -14.49 -3.29
C LYS A 51 9.20 -13.30 -3.89
N GLU A 52 8.53 -12.16 -4.02
CA GLU A 52 9.17 -10.91 -4.47
C GLU A 52 10.17 -10.39 -3.42
N ALA A 53 9.84 -10.45 -2.13
CA ALA A 53 10.79 -10.09 -1.07
C ALA A 53 12.06 -10.95 -1.11
N HIS A 54 11.90 -12.26 -1.33
CA HIS A 54 13.03 -13.16 -1.50
C HIS A 54 13.88 -12.81 -2.73
N ALA A 55 13.25 -12.44 -3.84
CA ALA A 55 13.97 -11.97 -5.04
C ALA A 55 14.78 -10.69 -4.77
N ALA A 56 14.22 -9.73 -3.99
CA ALA A 56 14.95 -8.57 -3.51
C ALA A 56 16.20 -8.97 -2.72
N ALA A 57 16.07 -9.89 -1.74
CA ALA A 57 17.19 -10.37 -0.94
C ALA A 57 18.31 -10.97 -1.78
N LEU A 58 17.97 -11.76 -2.81
CA LEU A 58 18.94 -12.35 -3.74
C LEU A 58 19.68 -11.29 -4.56
N ALA A 59 19.01 -10.18 -4.88
CA ALA A 59 19.61 -9.03 -5.56
C ALA A 59 20.43 -8.11 -4.61
N GLY A 60 20.45 -8.41 -3.30
CA GLY A 60 21.16 -7.59 -2.29
C GLY A 60 20.35 -6.39 -1.78
N GLU A 61 19.10 -6.30 -2.17
CA GLU A 61 18.14 -5.29 -1.73
C GLU A 61 17.47 -5.66 -0.40
N VAL A 62 16.92 -4.68 0.30
CA VAL A 62 16.09 -4.94 1.48
C VAL A 62 14.88 -5.78 1.05
N PRO A 63 14.61 -6.94 1.68
CA PRO A 63 13.62 -7.91 1.23
C PRO A 63 12.19 -7.43 1.50
N ILE A 64 11.72 -6.58 0.64
CA ILE A 64 10.33 -6.11 0.61
C ILE A 64 9.76 -6.44 -0.76
N GLY A 65 8.61 -7.11 -0.75
CA GLY A 65 7.89 -7.49 -1.96
C GLY A 65 6.44 -7.08 -1.87
N ALA A 66 5.85 -6.74 -3.00
CA ALA A 66 4.46 -6.35 -3.11
C ALA A 66 3.79 -6.96 -4.34
N VAL A 67 2.49 -7.22 -4.21
CA VAL A 67 1.62 -7.57 -5.34
C VAL A 67 0.35 -6.72 -5.31
N VAL A 68 -0.16 -6.38 -6.48
CA VAL A 68 -1.46 -5.72 -6.64
C VAL A 68 -2.45 -6.71 -7.22
N VAL A 69 -3.59 -6.84 -6.56
CA VAL A 69 -4.65 -7.79 -6.90
C VAL A 69 -5.89 -7.04 -7.37
N TYR A 70 -6.48 -7.47 -8.47
CA TYR A 70 -7.77 -6.99 -8.98
C TYR A 70 -8.72 -8.20 -9.13
N GLY A 71 -9.79 -8.23 -8.35
CA GLY A 71 -10.61 -9.43 -8.20
C GLY A 71 -9.82 -10.58 -7.58
N GLU A 72 -9.59 -11.65 -8.31
CA GLU A 72 -8.79 -12.81 -7.91
C GLU A 72 -7.42 -12.87 -8.60
N ASP A 73 -7.13 -11.93 -9.50
CA ASP A 73 -5.92 -11.95 -10.31
C ASP A 73 -4.84 -11.03 -9.75
N ILE A 74 -3.62 -11.51 -9.68
CA ILE A 74 -2.44 -10.66 -9.47
C ILE A 74 -2.14 -9.96 -10.79
N ILE A 75 -2.33 -8.64 -10.80
CA ILE A 75 -2.12 -7.83 -11.99
C ILE A 75 -0.75 -7.16 -12.04
N ALA A 76 -0.06 -7.02 -10.89
CA ALA A 76 1.29 -6.46 -10.83
C ALA A 76 2.08 -7.10 -9.70
N ARG A 77 3.42 -7.14 -9.84
CA ARG A 77 4.37 -7.68 -8.86
C ARG A 77 5.63 -6.83 -8.88
N ALA A 78 6.16 -6.52 -7.71
CA ALA A 78 7.43 -5.85 -7.62
C ALA A 78 8.11 -6.14 -6.29
N HIS A 79 9.41 -5.87 -6.27
CA HIS A 79 10.22 -5.88 -5.06
C HIS A 79 11.06 -4.61 -4.98
N ASN A 80 11.60 -4.33 -3.80
CA ASN A 80 12.46 -3.19 -3.57
C ASN A 80 13.69 -3.23 -4.49
N ARG A 81 14.02 -2.08 -5.11
CA ARG A 81 15.13 -1.91 -6.06
C ARG A 81 15.88 -0.60 -5.87
N ARG A 82 15.80 -0.03 -4.69
CA ARG A 82 16.36 1.31 -4.40
C ARG A 82 17.84 1.43 -4.71
N GLU A 83 18.64 0.43 -4.32
CA GLU A 83 20.09 0.42 -4.57
C GLU A 83 20.38 0.10 -6.04
N THR A 84 19.66 -0.88 -6.60
CA THR A 84 19.86 -1.36 -7.99
C THR A 84 19.55 -0.26 -9.00
N ASP A 85 18.43 0.47 -8.81
CA ASP A 85 17.99 1.50 -9.74
C ASP A 85 18.53 2.90 -9.37
N ALA A 86 19.22 3.03 -8.21
CA ALA A 86 19.63 4.32 -7.62
C ALA A 86 18.45 5.31 -7.52
N ASP A 87 17.26 4.79 -7.21
CA ASP A 87 16.00 5.53 -7.16
C ASP A 87 15.38 5.47 -5.75
N PRO A 88 15.23 6.60 -5.05
CA PRO A 88 14.62 6.63 -3.72
C PRO A 88 13.14 6.21 -3.71
N ALA A 89 12.46 6.24 -4.85
CA ALA A 89 11.06 5.85 -5.00
C ALA A 89 10.87 4.37 -5.35
N ALA A 90 11.93 3.63 -5.72
CA ALA A 90 11.85 2.23 -6.16
C ALA A 90 11.53 1.26 -5.00
N HIS A 91 10.48 1.57 -4.23
CA HIS A 91 9.89 0.67 -3.25
C HIS A 91 8.98 -0.36 -3.93
N ALA A 92 8.85 -1.53 -3.35
CA ALA A 92 8.03 -2.61 -3.89
C ALA A 92 6.60 -2.18 -4.20
N GLU A 93 5.96 -1.48 -3.24
CA GLU A 93 4.59 -1.00 -3.37
C GLU A 93 4.46 0.03 -4.49
N PHE A 94 5.43 0.96 -4.56
CA PHE A 94 5.43 2.02 -5.55
C PHE A 94 5.48 1.44 -6.96
N LEU A 95 6.45 0.57 -7.22
CA LEU A 95 6.64 -0.09 -8.50
C LEU A 95 5.43 -0.96 -8.89
N ALA A 96 4.87 -1.74 -7.94
CA ALA A 96 3.70 -2.57 -8.19
C ALA A 96 2.44 -1.74 -8.52
N ILE A 97 2.23 -0.60 -7.84
CA ILE A 97 1.10 0.30 -8.09
C ILE A 97 1.22 0.97 -9.46
N GLU A 98 2.42 1.42 -9.84
CA GLU A 98 2.67 1.98 -11.18
C GLU A 98 2.42 0.95 -12.28
N GLU A 99 2.95 -0.27 -12.13
CA GLU A 99 2.72 -1.35 -13.09
C GLU A 99 1.23 -1.68 -13.21
N ALA A 100 0.49 -1.76 -12.10
CA ALA A 100 -0.94 -2.00 -12.10
C ALA A 100 -1.72 -0.89 -12.83
N ALA A 101 -1.33 0.37 -12.61
CA ALA A 101 -1.94 1.53 -13.29
C ALA A 101 -1.72 1.46 -14.81
N HIS A 102 -0.50 1.16 -15.25
CA HIS A 102 -0.17 0.95 -16.66
C HIS A 102 -0.97 -0.20 -17.27
N LYS A 103 -1.03 -1.35 -16.58
CA LYS A 103 -1.73 -2.55 -17.06
C LYS A 103 -3.24 -2.32 -17.20
N LEU A 104 -3.84 -1.56 -16.28
CA LEU A 104 -5.26 -1.22 -16.33
C LEU A 104 -5.55 0.00 -17.21
N GLY A 105 -4.54 0.71 -17.70
CA GLY A 105 -4.69 1.92 -18.52
C GLY A 105 -5.39 3.07 -17.78
N ARG A 106 -5.29 3.10 -16.44
CA ARG A 106 -5.92 4.11 -15.59
C ARG A 106 -5.14 4.33 -14.30
N TRP A 107 -5.09 5.57 -13.81
CA TRP A 107 -4.43 5.89 -12.56
C TRP A 107 -5.27 5.55 -11.30
N ARG A 108 -6.60 5.53 -11.42
CA ARG A 108 -7.49 5.09 -10.34
C ARG A 108 -7.54 3.57 -10.29
N LEU A 109 -7.05 3.03 -9.18
CA LEU A 109 -6.99 1.59 -8.93
C LEU A 109 -8.15 1.11 -8.03
N THR A 110 -9.34 1.70 -8.22
CA THR A 110 -10.56 1.23 -7.57
C THR A 110 -10.81 -0.24 -7.92
N GLY A 111 -11.14 -1.06 -6.96
CA GLY A 111 -11.25 -2.51 -7.08
C GLY A 111 -9.92 -3.25 -6.84
N CYS A 112 -8.81 -2.52 -6.64
CA CYS A 112 -7.51 -3.14 -6.38
C CYS A 112 -7.20 -3.20 -4.88
N GLN A 113 -6.50 -4.26 -4.49
CA GLN A 113 -5.92 -4.45 -3.17
C GLN A 113 -4.40 -4.64 -3.30
N VAL A 114 -3.65 -3.99 -2.43
CA VAL A 114 -2.19 -4.14 -2.34
C VAL A 114 -1.86 -5.12 -1.22
N PHE A 115 -0.98 -6.08 -1.49
CA PHE A 115 -0.35 -6.93 -0.49
C PHE A 115 1.14 -6.65 -0.46
N VAL A 116 1.70 -6.39 0.72
CA VAL A 116 3.10 -6.04 0.89
C VAL A 116 3.67 -6.67 2.17
N THR A 117 4.92 -7.11 2.14
CA THR A 117 5.52 -7.85 3.25
C THR A 117 5.86 -7.00 4.47
N LEU A 118 6.00 -5.67 4.31
CA LEU A 118 6.28 -4.72 5.37
C LEU A 118 5.24 -3.59 5.35
N GLU A 119 4.90 -3.05 6.50
CA GLU A 119 4.02 -1.89 6.61
C GLU A 119 4.50 -0.73 5.72
N PRO A 120 3.63 -0.19 4.84
CA PRO A 120 3.98 0.91 3.93
C PRO A 120 4.43 2.17 4.65
N CYS A 121 5.48 2.81 4.12
CA CYS A 121 5.93 4.11 4.58
C CYS A 121 5.01 5.26 4.08
N LEU A 122 5.27 6.50 4.53
CA LEU A 122 4.50 7.70 4.15
C LEU A 122 4.37 7.88 2.63
N MET A 123 5.45 7.65 1.87
CA MET A 123 5.44 7.78 0.42
C MET A 123 4.49 6.76 -0.22
N CYS A 124 4.59 5.49 0.16
CA CYS A 124 3.79 4.42 -0.41
C CYS A 124 2.32 4.50 0.02
N ALA A 125 2.04 4.81 1.30
CA ALA A 125 0.68 5.05 1.78
C ALA A 125 0.04 6.27 1.07
N GLY A 126 0.81 7.35 0.85
CA GLY A 126 0.37 8.50 0.07
C GLY A 126 0.07 8.17 -1.40
N LEU A 127 0.86 7.28 -2.02
CA LEU A 127 0.57 6.80 -3.38
C LEU A 127 -0.71 5.95 -3.41
N MET A 128 -0.95 5.09 -2.42
CA MET A 128 -2.18 4.30 -2.31
C MET A 128 -3.42 5.18 -2.23
N LEU A 129 -3.36 6.27 -1.43
CA LEU A 129 -4.41 7.28 -1.37
C LEU A 129 -4.65 7.95 -2.72
N ASN A 130 -3.56 8.38 -3.40
CA ASN A 130 -3.66 9.00 -4.71
C ASN A 130 -4.22 8.06 -5.75
N ALA A 131 -3.77 6.81 -5.76
CA ALA A 131 -4.21 5.77 -6.68
C ALA A 131 -5.63 5.26 -6.40
N ARG A 132 -6.25 5.61 -5.25
CA ARG A 132 -7.60 5.16 -4.87
C ARG A 132 -7.70 3.63 -4.79
N VAL A 133 -6.73 2.98 -4.16
CA VAL A 133 -6.86 1.54 -3.87
C VAL A 133 -7.96 1.30 -2.84
N ASP A 134 -8.61 0.15 -2.87
CA ASP A 134 -9.69 -0.18 -1.94
C ASP A 134 -9.13 -0.70 -0.60
N ALA A 135 -7.98 -1.40 -0.63
CA ALA A 135 -7.40 -1.97 0.58
C ALA A 135 -5.88 -2.16 0.47
N CYS A 136 -5.22 -2.20 1.63
CA CYS A 136 -3.85 -2.65 1.79
C CYS A 136 -3.77 -3.72 2.87
N SER A 137 -3.19 -4.87 2.54
CA SER A 137 -2.81 -5.92 3.49
C SER A 137 -1.30 -5.93 3.65
N PHE A 138 -0.80 -5.91 4.87
CA PHE A 138 0.63 -6.01 5.08
C PHE A 138 1.02 -7.09 6.10
N GLY A 139 2.28 -7.56 6.01
CA GLY A 139 2.83 -8.58 6.89
C GLY A 139 3.36 -7.99 8.20
N ALA A 140 4.63 -7.65 8.24
CA ALA A 140 5.30 -7.13 9.42
C ALA A 140 5.02 -5.64 9.63
N TRP A 141 4.96 -5.22 10.90
CA TRP A 141 4.89 -3.81 11.29
C TRP A 141 6.25 -3.12 11.11
N ASP A 142 6.23 -1.83 10.74
CA ASP A 142 7.43 -0.98 10.72
C ASP A 142 7.34 0.13 11.79
N PRO A 143 7.91 -0.08 12.99
CA PRO A 143 7.85 0.91 14.06
C PRO A 143 8.67 2.17 13.78
N LYS A 144 9.45 2.23 12.69
CA LYS A 144 10.33 3.36 12.35
C LYS A 144 9.73 4.28 11.30
N ALA A 145 9.02 3.73 10.32
CA ALA A 145 8.56 4.48 9.16
C ALA A 145 7.13 4.12 8.72
N GLY A 146 6.46 3.18 9.39
CA GLY A 146 5.13 2.70 9.04
C GLY A 146 4.08 3.81 9.09
N ALA A 147 3.24 3.88 8.10
CA ALA A 147 2.24 4.94 7.94
C ALA A 147 0.79 4.42 7.86
N LEU A 148 0.56 3.19 8.27
CA LEU A 148 -0.75 2.54 8.36
C LEU A 148 -1.06 2.01 9.76
N GLY A 149 -0.52 2.67 10.81
CA GLY A 149 -0.82 2.39 12.20
C GLY A 149 0.37 2.44 13.17
N SER A 150 1.64 2.28 12.69
CA SER A 150 2.81 2.31 13.57
C SER A 150 3.21 3.73 14.00
N VAL A 151 3.58 4.60 13.05
CA VAL A 151 4.02 5.98 13.31
C VAL A 151 2.93 6.96 12.91
N TYR A 152 2.30 6.72 11.78
CA TYR A 152 1.17 7.46 11.25
C TYR A 152 0.07 6.49 10.86
N ASP A 153 -1.15 7.01 10.69
CA ASP A 153 -2.24 6.30 10.03
C ASP A 153 -2.86 7.22 8.97
N LEU A 154 -2.45 7.03 7.73
CA LEU A 154 -2.97 7.77 6.59
C LEU A 154 -4.21 7.11 5.98
N SER A 155 -4.51 5.86 6.32
CA SER A 155 -5.58 5.10 5.67
C SER A 155 -6.96 5.67 5.93
N CYS A 156 -7.15 6.31 7.09
CA CYS A 156 -8.44 6.80 7.58
C CYS A 156 -8.40 8.25 8.08
N ASP A 157 -7.37 9.05 7.75
CA ASP A 157 -7.28 10.44 8.16
C ASP A 157 -8.43 11.27 7.55
N PRO A 158 -9.31 11.86 8.38
CA PRO A 158 -10.51 12.55 7.89
C PRO A 158 -10.22 13.85 7.11
N ARG A 159 -8.99 14.32 7.12
CA ARG A 159 -8.55 15.48 6.33
C ARG A 159 -8.23 15.11 4.88
N LEU A 160 -8.08 13.83 4.59
CA LEU A 160 -7.76 13.33 3.26
C LEU A 160 -9.05 13.02 2.47
N ASN A 161 -8.94 13.06 1.15
CA ASN A 161 -10.08 12.92 0.25
C ASN A 161 -10.35 11.48 -0.20
N HIS A 162 -9.66 10.51 0.42
CA HIS A 162 -9.85 9.08 0.22
C HIS A 162 -9.46 8.34 1.50
N ALA A 163 -10.09 7.22 1.73
CA ALA A 163 -9.74 6.24 2.75
C ALA A 163 -9.73 4.85 2.12
N PHE A 164 -8.94 3.93 2.68
CA PHE A 164 -8.89 2.54 2.25
C PHE A 164 -8.74 1.60 3.45
N ASP A 165 -9.20 0.36 3.30
CA ASP A 165 -9.14 -0.63 4.36
C ASP A 165 -7.71 -1.12 4.60
N VAL A 166 -7.36 -1.34 5.88
CA VAL A 166 -6.05 -1.88 6.27
C VAL A 166 -6.22 -3.21 6.98
N ILE A 167 -5.51 -4.23 6.51
CA ILE A 167 -5.50 -5.58 7.08
C ILE A 167 -4.06 -5.94 7.46
N PRO A 168 -3.66 -5.68 8.72
CA PRO A 168 -2.29 -5.92 9.17
C PRO A 168 -2.06 -7.38 9.59
N GLY A 169 -0.78 -7.78 9.65
CA GLY A 169 -0.35 -9.00 10.32
C GLY A 169 -0.50 -10.28 9.51
N ILE A 170 -0.71 -10.19 8.20
CA ILE A 170 -0.81 -11.39 7.35
C ILE A 170 0.57 -12.03 7.19
N LEU A 171 0.78 -13.22 7.75
CA LEU A 171 2.07 -13.92 7.79
C LEU A 171 3.18 -13.04 8.39
N ALA A 172 2.86 -12.32 9.48
CA ALA A 172 3.74 -11.32 10.08
C ALA A 172 5.11 -11.88 10.48
N ASP A 173 5.14 -13.09 11.05
CA ASP A 173 6.36 -13.75 11.49
C ASP A 173 7.25 -14.10 10.28
N GLU A 174 6.68 -14.71 9.23
CA GLU A 174 7.41 -15.04 8.00
C GLU A 174 8.00 -13.78 7.33
N CYS A 175 7.23 -12.70 7.26
CA CYS A 175 7.67 -11.41 6.73
C CYS A 175 8.78 -10.76 7.58
N GLY A 176 8.65 -10.81 8.90
CA GLY A 176 9.64 -10.29 9.84
C GLY A 176 10.94 -11.08 9.84
N ASP A 177 10.86 -12.40 9.70
CA ASP A 177 12.02 -13.28 9.65
C ASP A 177 12.87 -13.04 8.40
N GLU A 178 12.25 -12.81 7.23
CA GLU A 178 12.98 -12.48 6.00
C GLU A 178 13.84 -11.22 6.18
N LEU A 179 13.27 -10.15 6.75
CA LEU A 179 13.99 -8.91 7.07
C LEU A 179 15.11 -9.15 8.11
N THR A 180 14.82 -9.89 9.15
CA THR A 180 15.76 -10.17 10.25
C THR A 180 16.96 -10.96 9.74
N CYS A 181 16.74 -12.00 8.94
CA CYS A 181 17.78 -12.81 8.31
C CYS A 181 18.68 -11.96 7.41
N PHE A 182 18.10 -11.14 6.55
CA PHE A 182 18.85 -10.24 5.67
C PHE A 182 19.77 -9.28 6.43
N PHE A 183 19.22 -8.56 7.41
CA PHE A 183 20.01 -7.59 8.18
C PHE A 183 21.07 -8.26 9.08
N ARG A 184 20.82 -9.48 9.55
CA ARG A 184 21.82 -10.28 10.28
C ARG A 184 22.99 -10.63 9.36
N ALA A 185 22.73 -11.15 8.17
CA ALA A 185 23.75 -11.49 7.18
C ALA A 185 24.55 -10.25 6.74
N ARG A 186 23.89 -9.11 6.51
CA ARG A 186 24.53 -7.85 6.13
C ARG A 186 25.49 -7.34 7.24
N ARG A 187 25.08 -7.43 8.52
CA ARG A 187 25.95 -7.08 9.64
C ARG A 187 27.18 -8.00 9.81
N GLN A 188 27.03 -9.29 9.47
CA GLN A 188 28.16 -10.22 9.51
C GLN A 188 29.22 -9.86 8.46
N ARG A 189 28.79 -9.66 7.20
CA ARG A 189 29.68 -9.25 6.10
C ARG A 189 30.40 -7.92 6.35
N ALA A 190 29.78 -6.97 7.05
CA ALA A 190 30.39 -5.68 7.36
C ALA A 190 31.43 -5.75 8.50
N ARG A 191 31.62 -6.90 9.14
CA ARG A 191 32.59 -7.13 10.22
C ARG A 191 33.82 -7.95 9.74
N GLU A 192 33.74 -8.52 8.56
CA GLU A 192 34.81 -9.23 7.86
C GLU A 192 35.65 -8.26 7.03
#